data_da94173f5080678c602e9223ccd793ab
#
_entry.id   da94173f5080678c602e9223ccd793ab
#
_cell.length_a   1.000
_cell.length_b   1.000
_cell.length_c   1.000
_cell.angle_alpha   90.00
_cell.angle_beta   90.00
_cell.angle_gamma   90.00
#
_symmetry.space_group_name_H-M   'P 1'
#
loop_
_entity.id
_entity.type
_entity.pdbx_description
1 polymer ?
#
loop_
_entity_poly.entity_id
_entity_poly.type
_entity_poly.pdbx_seq_one_letter_code
_entity_poly.pdbx_strand_id
1 'polypeptide(L)'
;MAKLRSEILHILHKNFDKKSNGKTSNRFLSLEMMWLNNTLIKDYVLSSRIAKICADLLRVKSVRLYHDNALAKEPGCGRTPWHCDDDHFPLATHDVVTAWIPAQQTPIEMGPLAFAKPLSVYKYVQNINFNKLDTSYDKNVSKAFKSNKVIIEDGPFEIGEVSFHHNLSFHNAAGNY
;
A
#
# COMPACT_ATOMS: atom_id res chain seq x y z
N MET A 1 16.98 -5.42 6.02
CA MET A 1 15.52 -5.53 6.30
C MET A 1 15.20 -5.79 7.78
N ALA A 2 15.78 -6.79 8.48
CA ALA A 2 15.42 -7.09 9.87
C ALA A 2 15.49 -5.90 10.83
N LYS A 3 16.58 -5.11 10.80
CA LYS A 3 16.72 -3.91 11.62
C LYS A 3 15.66 -2.86 11.30
N LEU A 4 15.38 -2.62 10.02
CA LEU A 4 14.34 -1.68 9.58
C LEU A 4 12.96 -2.12 10.06
N ARG A 5 12.61 -3.41 9.88
CA ARG A 5 11.36 -3.98 10.35
C ARG A 5 11.19 -3.82 11.87
N SER A 6 12.23 -4.15 12.64
CA SER A 6 12.22 -4.00 14.10
C SER A 6 11.96 -2.56 14.53
N GLU A 7 12.59 -1.60 13.87
CA GLU A 7 12.43 -0.18 14.15
C GLU A 7 11.02 0.31 13.80
N ILE A 8 10.51 -0.06 12.63
CA ILE A 8 9.14 0.28 12.19
C ILE A 8 8.12 -0.27 13.21
N LEU A 9 8.22 -1.55 13.58
CA LEU A 9 7.31 -2.16 14.54
C LEU A 9 7.38 -1.49 15.91
N HIS A 10 8.59 -1.16 16.40
CA HIS A 10 8.75 -0.43 17.65
C HIS A 10 8.01 0.92 17.61
N ILE A 11 8.15 1.68 16.54
CA ILE A 11 7.47 2.98 16.40
C ILE A 11 5.95 2.79 16.30
N LEU A 12 5.48 1.84 15.52
CA LEU A 12 4.05 1.55 15.40
C LEU A 12 3.45 1.18 16.77
N HIS A 13 4.03 0.24 17.48
CA HIS A 13 3.54 -0.17 18.80
C HIS A 13 3.59 0.97 19.81
N LYS A 14 4.66 1.75 19.85
CA LYS A 14 4.75 2.93 20.71
C LYS A 14 3.59 3.93 20.47
N ASN A 15 3.15 4.09 19.24
CA ASN A 15 2.08 5.03 18.91
C ASN A 15 0.67 4.46 19.12
N PHE A 16 0.48 3.16 18.93
CA PHE A 16 -0.84 2.55 18.92
C PHE A 16 -1.19 1.78 20.20
N ASP A 17 -0.23 1.20 20.91
CA ASP A 17 -0.53 0.38 22.11
C ASP A 17 -1.06 1.21 23.28
N LYS A 18 -0.61 2.44 23.45
CA LYS A 18 -1.13 3.36 24.44
C LYS A 18 -2.61 3.70 24.26
N LYS A 19 -3.13 3.58 23.04
CA LYS A 19 -4.51 3.92 22.69
C LYS A 19 -5.44 2.70 22.68
N SER A 20 -4.91 1.50 22.82
CA SER A 20 -5.65 0.26 22.53
C SER A 20 -6.29 -0.42 23.76
N ASN A 21 -6.16 0.15 24.96
CA ASN A 21 -6.63 -0.47 26.22
C ASN A 21 -6.25 -1.96 26.32
N GLY A 22 -5.03 -2.31 25.89
CA GLY A 22 -4.51 -3.68 25.94
C GLY A 22 -4.96 -4.62 24.80
N LYS A 23 -5.78 -4.18 23.84
CA LYS A 23 -6.08 -4.97 22.65
C LYS A 23 -4.93 -4.87 21.66
N THR A 24 -4.29 -6.00 21.37
CA THR A 24 -3.12 -6.12 20.48
C THR A 24 -3.34 -7.06 19.31
N SER A 25 -4.57 -7.26 18.88
CA SER A 25 -4.92 -8.13 17.74
C SER A 25 -5.96 -7.48 16.84
N ASN A 26 -6.05 -7.94 15.59
CA ASN A 26 -7.02 -7.52 14.59
C ASN A 26 -6.88 -6.04 14.13
N ARG A 27 -5.77 -5.36 14.48
CA ARG A 27 -5.60 -3.95 14.13
C ARG A 27 -4.91 -3.80 12.77
N PHE A 28 -5.32 -2.78 12.04
CA PHE A 28 -4.54 -2.23 10.94
C PHE A 28 -3.78 -1.00 11.46
N LEU A 29 -2.47 -1.11 11.55
CA LEU A 29 -1.60 -0.03 11.99
C LEU A 29 -1.07 0.71 10.76
N SER A 30 -1.27 2.02 10.71
CA SER A 30 -0.79 2.88 9.63
C SER A 30 -0.17 4.12 10.23
N LEU A 31 1.06 4.43 9.87
CA LEU A 31 1.78 5.62 10.33
C LEU A 31 2.59 6.21 9.20
N GLU A 32 2.31 7.47 8.92
CA GLU A 32 2.95 8.25 7.86
C GLU A 32 4.08 9.13 8.41
N MET A 33 4.95 9.60 7.51
CA MET A 33 5.97 10.62 7.76
C MET A 33 6.99 10.23 8.85
N MET A 34 7.25 8.93 9.00
CA MET A 34 8.22 8.46 10.00
C MET A 34 9.66 8.88 9.67
N TRP A 35 9.96 9.08 8.39
CA TRP A 35 11.27 9.53 7.91
C TRP A 35 11.71 10.90 8.51
N LEU A 36 10.75 11.72 8.94
CA LEU A 36 11.04 13.01 9.54
C LEU A 36 11.76 12.89 10.89
N ASN A 37 11.49 11.80 11.62
CA ASN A 37 11.94 11.63 13.00
C ASN A 37 12.81 10.37 13.21
N ASN A 38 13.13 9.65 12.13
CA ASN A 38 13.93 8.43 12.22
C ASN A 38 14.94 8.36 11.07
N THR A 39 16.23 8.38 11.39
CA THR A 39 17.31 8.41 10.40
C THR A 39 17.39 7.13 9.60
N LEU A 40 17.17 5.96 10.20
CA LEU A 40 17.21 4.68 9.50
C LEU A 40 16.10 4.59 8.43
N ILE A 41 14.90 5.02 8.80
CA ILE A 41 13.76 5.07 7.87
C ILE A 41 14.04 6.11 6.78
N LYS A 42 14.57 7.29 7.16
CA LYS A 42 14.94 8.34 6.23
C LYS A 42 15.93 7.86 5.17
N ASP A 43 17.00 7.22 5.60
CA ASP A 43 18.04 6.71 4.69
C ASP A 43 17.46 5.66 3.72
N TYR A 44 16.48 4.89 4.18
CA TYR A 44 15.81 3.87 3.38
C TYR A 44 14.86 4.47 2.34
N VAL A 45 13.95 5.36 2.75
CA VAL A 45 12.93 5.95 1.85
C VAL A 45 13.53 6.97 0.88
N LEU A 46 14.65 7.59 1.23
CA LEU A 46 15.40 8.48 0.34
C LEU A 46 16.47 7.75 -0.48
N SER A 47 16.39 6.43 -0.60
CA SER A 47 17.29 5.63 -1.41
C SER A 47 17.32 6.13 -2.86
N SER A 48 18.50 6.53 -3.33
CA SER A 48 18.70 6.97 -4.72
C SER A 48 18.37 5.87 -5.73
N ARG A 49 18.53 4.60 -5.36
CA ARG A 49 18.17 3.45 -6.20
C ARG A 49 16.65 3.38 -6.40
N ILE A 50 15.85 3.51 -5.33
CA ILE A 50 14.38 3.52 -5.42
C ILE A 50 13.93 4.74 -6.22
N ALA A 51 14.47 5.92 -5.91
CA ALA A 51 14.14 7.15 -6.60
C ALA A 51 14.42 7.06 -8.11
N LYS A 52 15.56 6.44 -8.50
CA LYS A 52 15.88 6.24 -9.91
C LYS A 52 14.88 5.33 -10.61
N ILE A 53 14.49 4.21 -10.00
CA ILE A 53 13.50 3.30 -10.58
C ILE A 53 12.16 4.03 -10.74
N CYS A 54 11.72 4.78 -9.73
CA CYS A 54 10.50 5.58 -9.82
C CYS A 54 10.55 6.62 -10.95
N ALA A 55 11.70 7.31 -11.10
CA ALA A 55 11.88 8.29 -12.17
C ALA A 55 11.83 7.65 -13.55
N ASP A 56 12.48 6.49 -13.71
CA ASP A 56 12.49 5.74 -14.98
C ASP A 56 11.07 5.25 -15.35
N LEU A 57 10.31 4.74 -14.37
CA LEU A 57 8.92 4.29 -14.59
C LEU A 57 8.00 5.45 -15.00
N LEU A 58 8.15 6.61 -14.37
CA LEU A 58 7.40 7.82 -14.70
C LEU A 58 7.96 8.55 -15.94
N ARG A 59 9.12 8.11 -16.50
CA ARG A 59 9.80 8.75 -17.63
C ARG A 59 10.17 10.21 -17.39
N VAL A 60 10.61 10.53 -16.17
CA VAL A 60 11.03 11.88 -15.74
C VAL A 60 12.48 11.87 -15.31
N LYS A 61 13.10 13.05 -15.25
CA LYS A 61 14.51 13.19 -14.83
C LYS A 61 14.72 12.93 -13.34
N SER A 62 13.72 13.25 -12.52
CA SER A 62 13.79 13.12 -11.06
C SER A 62 12.40 12.98 -10.47
N VAL A 63 12.33 12.41 -9.28
CA VAL A 63 11.13 12.32 -8.47
C VAL A 63 11.35 13.02 -7.14
N ARG A 64 10.24 13.34 -6.48
CA ARG A 64 10.22 13.89 -5.14
C ARG A 64 9.44 12.95 -4.25
N LEU A 65 9.98 12.65 -3.05
CA LEU A 65 9.21 11.90 -2.07
C LEU A 65 7.99 12.70 -1.65
N TYR A 66 6.81 12.12 -1.78
CA TYR A 66 5.57 12.69 -1.26
C TYR A 66 5.46 12.39 0.24
N HIS A 67 5.38 11.12 0.60
CA HIS A 67 5.48 10.64 1.99
C HIS A 67 5.91 9.17 2.03
N ASP A 68 6.27 8.70 3.22
CA ASP A 68 6.36 7.28 3.54
C ASP A 68 5.16 6.88 4.41
N ASN A 69 4.75 5.64 4.28
CA ASN A 69 3.72 5.05 5.13
C ASN A 69 4.13 3.64 5.53
N ALA A 70 4.17 3.38 6.82
CA ALA A 70 4.34 2.02 7.33
C ALA A 70 2.98 1.43 7.66
N LEU A 71 2.71 0.29 7.05
CA LEU A 71 1.47 -0.46 7.18
C LEU A 71 1.75 -1.80 7.86
N ALA A 72 0.98 -2.14 8.88
CA ALA A 72 1.05 -3.46 9.50
C ALA A 72 -0.35 -4.00 9.79
N LYS A 73 -0.64 -5.17 9.27
CA LYS A 73 -1.84 -5.95 9.60
C LYS A 73 -1.48 -6.95 10.69
N GLU A 74 -2.04 -6.76 11.87
CA GLU A 74 -1.91 -7.76 12.94
C GLU A 74 -2.72 -9.03 12.59
N PRO A 75 -2.40 -10.19 13.19
CA PRO A 75 -3.20 -11.40 13.02
C PRO A 75 -4.68 -11.15 13.28
N GLY A 76 -5.55 -11.64 12.40
CA GLY A 76 -6.99 -11.42 12.45
C GLY A 76 -7.45 -10.08 11.83
N CYS A 77 -6.53 -9.23 11.35
CA CYS A 77 -6.90 -7.99 10.67
C CYS A 77 -7.60 -8.27 9.34
N GLY A 78 -8.70 -7.59 9.11
CA GLY A 78 -9.49 -7.72 7.89
C GLY A 78 -8.77 -7.24 6.61
N ARG A 79 -9.47 -7.41 5.50
CA ARG A 79 -8.97 -7.00 4.17
C ARG A 79 -8.90 -5.47 4.03
N THR A 80 -8.02 -5.00 3.16
CA THR A 80 -8.03 -3.66 2.60
C THR A 80 -8.88 -3.68 1.33
N PRO A 81 -9.93 -2.86 1.21
CA PRO A 81 -10.80 -2.80 0.05
C PRO A 81 -10.06 -2.41 -1.24
N TRP A 82 -10.68 -2.65 -2.40
CA TRP A 82 -10.22 -2.12 -3.67
C TRP A 82 -10.14 -0.60 -3.63
N HIS A 83 -9.02 -0.05 -4.07
CA HIS A 83 -8.80 1.39 -4.20
C HIS A 83 -7.67 1.66 -5.19
N CYS A 84 -7.53 2.89 -5.60
CA CYS A 84 -6.31 3.42 -6.17
C CYS A 84 -5.78 4.55 -5.28
N ASP A 85 -4.48 4.79 -5.32
CA ASP A 85 -3.85 5.79 -4.46
C ASP A 85 -4.32 7.22 -4.80
N ASP A 86 -4.73 7.45 -6.04
CA ASP A 86 -5.26 8.73 -6.51
C ASP A 86 -6.46 9.24 -5.71
N ASP A 87 -7.29 8.33 -5.24
CA ASP A 87 -8.44 8.65 -4.38
C ASP A 87 -8.03 9.18 -2.99
N HIS A 88 -6.77 9.01 -2.62
CA HIS A 88 -6.24 9.37 -1.30
C HIS A 88 -5.29 10.56 -1.32
N PHE A 89 -4.65 10.83 -2.46
CA PHE A 89 -3.61 11.86 -2.57
C PHE A 89 -4.18 13.15 -3.15
N PRO A 90 -4.20 14.27 -2.40
CA PRO A 90 -4.72 15.55 -2.88
C PRO A 90 -3.71 16.24 -3.81
N LEU A 91 -3.31 15.57 -4.88
CA LEU A 91 -2.35 16.05 -5.85
C LEU A 91 -3.04 16.42 -7.16
N ALA A 92 -2.54 17.45 -7.85
CA ALA A 92 -3.06 17.89 -9.13
C ALA A 92 -2.46 17.11 -10.32
N THR A 93 -1.89 15.94 -10.06
CA THR A 93 -1.25 15.07 -11.06
C THR A 93 -1.49 13.62 -10.73
N HIS A 94 -1.61 12.79 -11.77
CA HIS A 94 -1.62 11.33 -11.64
C HIS A 94 -0.21 10.72 -11.76
N ASP A 95 0.82 11.54 -12.07
CA ASP A 95 2.21 11.09 -12.24
C ASP A 95 2.85 10.78 -10.87
N VAL A 96 2.32 9.79 -10.21
CA VAL A 96 2.77 9.29 -8.92
C VAL A 96 3.00 7.78 -9.02
N VAL A 97 4.05 7.29 -8.40
CA VAL A 97 4.35 5.87 -8.27
C VAL A 97 4.60 5.53 -6.81
N THR A 98 3.92 4.51 -6.35
CA THR A 98 4.12 3.94 -5.02
C THR A 98 5.11 2.78 -5.11
N ALA A 99 6.16 2.81 -4.30
CA ALA A 99 7.06 1.68 -4.08
C ALA A 99 6.63 0.96 -2.81
N TRP A 100 5.95 -0.18 -2.95
CA TRP A 100 5.54 -1.00 -1.81
C TRP A 100 6.59 -2.08 -1.56
N ILE A 101 7.09 -2.15 -0.33
CA ILE A 101 8.27 -2.94 0.03
C ILE A 101 7.92 -3.80 1.25
N PRO A 102 7.90 -5.13 1.11
CA PRO A 102 7.66 -6.03 2.23
C PRO A 102 8.84 -5.98 3.21
N ALA A 103 8.56 -5.68 4.47
CA ALA A 103 9.57 -5.69 5.52
C ALA A 103 9.82 -7.11 6.08
N GLN A 104 9.06 -8.08 5.63
CA GLN A 104 9.17 -9.51 5.92
C GLN A 104 8.65 -10.32 4.73
N GLN A 105 8.92 -11.62 4.72
CA GLN A 105 8.22 -12.53 3.82
C GLN A 105 6.70 -12.41 4.05
N THR A 106 5.94 -12.28 2.96
CA THR A 106 4.49 -12.07 3.02
C THR A 106 3.80 -13.15 2.18
N PRO A 107 3.53 -14.32 2.76
CA PRO A 107 2.80 -15.39 2.10
C PRO A 107 1.32 -14.99 1.88
N ILE A 108 0.61 -15.76 1.09
CA ILE A 108 -0.79 -15.48 0.71
C ILE A 108 -1.70 -15.31 1.94
N GLU A 109 -1.48 -16.10 2.98
CA GLU A 109 -2.26 -16.08 4.22
C GLU A 109 -2.13 -14.77 5.01
N MET A 110 -1.05 -14.03 4.78
CA MET A 110 -0.84 -12.70 5.38
C MET A 110 -1.49 -11.55 4.59
N GLY A 111 -2.17 -11.87 3.49
CA GLY A 111 -2.89 -10.88 2.68
C GLY A 111 -1.96 -9.89 1.97
N PRO A 112 -1.09 -10.35 1.06
CA PRO A 112 -0.28 -9.46 0.22
C PRO A 112 -1.14 -8.57 -0.66
N LEU A 113 -0.50 -7.60 -1.34
CA LEU A 113 -1.16 -6.80 -2.37
C LEU A 113 -1.62 -7.68 -3.54
N ALA A 114 -2.80 -7.35 -4.05
CA ALA A 114 -3.32 -7.86 -5.30
C ALA A 114 -3.68 -6.70 -6.23
N PHE A 115 -3.34 -6.82 -7.51
CA PHE A 115 -3.48 -5.77 -8.51
C PHE A 115 -4.45 -6.17 -9.61
N ALA A 116 -5.33 -5.24 -9.99
CA ALA A 116 -6.15 -5.36 -11.19
C ALA A 116 -5.36 -4.89 -12.42
N LYS A 117 -5.21 -5.76 -13.41
CA LYS A 117 -4.40 -5.52 -14.61
C LYS A 117 -5.21 -5.55 -15.91
N PRO A 118 -4.78 -4.82 -16.92
CA PRO A 118 -3.75 -3.77 -16.94
C PRO A 118 -4.26 -2.44 -16.34
N LEU A 119 -3.42 -1.40 -16.29
CA LEU A 119 -3.80 -0.07 -15.76
C LEU A 119 -5.10 0.48 -16.41
N SER A 120 -5.35 0.15 -17.66
CA SER A 120 -6.57 0.57 -18.40
C SER A 120 -7.89 0.05 -17.79
N VAL A 121 -7.86 -0.86 -16.80
CA VAL A 121 -9.06 -1.30 -16.08
C VAL A 121 -9.70 -0.17 -15.27
N TYR A 122 -8.95 0.89 -14.98
CA TYR A 122 -9.46 2.12 -14.37
C TYR A 122 -10.74 2.64 -15.04
N LYS A 123 -10.84 2.54 -16.37
CA LYS A 123 -12.03 2.94 -17.13
C LYS A 123 -13.33 2.24 -16.72
N TYR A 124 -13.25 1.04 -16.12
CA TYR A 124 -14.43 0.29 -15.68
C TYR A 124 -14.97 0.77 -14.33
N VAL A 125 -14.17 1.52 -13.58
CA VAL A 125 -14.44 1.90 -12.19
C VAL A 125 -14.40 3.39 -11.93
N GLN A 126 -13.86 4.19 -12.84
CA GLN A 126 -13.66 5.65 -12.68
C GLN A 126 -14.94 6.43 -12.34
N ASN A 127 -16.12 5.88 -12.66
CA ASN A 127 -17.42 6.51 -12.37
C ASN A 127 -18.09 5.94 -11.11
N ILE A 128 -17.42 5.04 -10.39
CA ILE A 128 -17.92 4.51 -9.12
C ILE A 128 -17.47 5.48 -8.02
N ASN A 129 -18.43 6.12 -7.37
CA ASN A 129 -18.12 7.08 -6.31
C ASN A 129 -17.36 6.41 -5.17
N PHE A 130 -16.17 6.91 -4.89
CA PHE A 130 -15.34 6.44 -3.79
C PHE A 130 -16.02 6.72 -2.45
N ASN A 131 -16.15 5.70 -1.60
CA ASN A 131 -16.71 5.83 -0.27
C ASN A 131 -15.94 4.95 0.72
N LYS A 132 -15.30 5.60 1.71
CA LYS A 132 -14.57 4.91 2.79
C LYS A 132 -15.49 4.40 3.90
N LEU A 133 -16.74 4.87 3.96
CA LEU A 133 -17.63 4.66 5.11
C LEU A 133 -18.44 3.39 5.01
N ASP A 134 -18.56 2.82 3.82
CA ASP A 134 -19.34 1.60 3.61
C ASP A 134 -18.64 0.62 2.63
N THR A 135 -19.18 -0.57 2.54
CA THR A 135 -18.65 -1.63 1.66
C THR A 135 -19.22 -1.59 0.24
N SER A 136 -20.07 -0.62 -0.09
CA SER A 136 -20.74 -0.55 -1.40
C SER A 136 -19.74 -0.29 -2.52
N TYR A 137 -18.81 0.62 -2.29
CA TYR A 137 -17.74 0.93 -3.23
C TYR A 137 -16.94 -0.33 -3.61
N ASP A 138 -16.40 -1.04 -2.63
CA ASP A 138 -15.61 -2.25 -2.83
C ASP A 138 -16.40 -3.35 -3.56
N LYS A 139 -17.68 -3.52 -3.21
CA LYS A 139 -18.57 -4.48 -3.88
C LYS A 139 -18.80 -4.10 -5.35
N ASN A 140 -19.02 -2.81 -5.64
CA ASN A 140 -19.25 -2.31 -6.99
C ASN A 140 -18.00 -2.45 -7.85
N VAL A 141 -16.82 -2.12 -7.33
CA VAL A 141 -15.54 -2.34 -8.01
C VAL A 141 -15.33 -3.83 -8.29
N SER A 142 -15.49 -4.69 -7.30
CA SER A 142 -15.38 -6.14 -7.46
C SER A 142 -16.33 -6.69 -8.53
N LYS A 143 -17.58 -6.21 -8.56
CA LYS A 143 -18.57 -6.57 -9.57
C LYS A 143 -18.14 -6.11 -10.98
N ALA A 144 -17.65 -4.88 -11.11
CA ALA A 144 -17.18 -4.34 -12.38
C ALA A 144 -16.00 -5.15 -12.92
N PHE A 145 -15.02 -5.48 -12.08
CA PHE A 145 -13.88 -6.29 -12.48
C PHE A 145 -14.29 -7.70 -12.91
N LYS A 146 -15.16 -8.35 -12.15
CA LYS A 146 -15.69 -9.68 -12.50
C LYS A 146 -16.44 -9.65 -13.83
N SER A 147 -17.32 -8.66 -14.04
CA SER A 147 -18.11 -8.53 -15.28
C SER A 147 -17.24 -8.28 -16.53
N ASN A 148 -16.12 -7.60 -16.36
CA ASN A 148 -15.18 -7.30 -17.44
C ASN A 148 -14.01 -8.30 -17.52
N LYS A 149 -14.06 -9.40 -16.75
CA LYS A 149 -13.03 -10.45 -16.73
C LYS A 149 -11.62 -9.89 -16.50
N VAL A 150 -11.52 -8.91 -15.60
CA VAL A 150 -10.25 -8.28 -15.26
C VAL A 150 -9.32 -9.31 -14.62
N ILE A 151 -8.07 -9.29 -15.04
CA ILE A 151 -7.03 -10.17 -14.47
C ILE A 151 -6.63 -9.55 -13.11
N ILE A 152 -6.72 -10.37 -12.07
CA ILE A 152 -6.21 -10.03 -10.75
C ILE A 152 -4.90 -10.80 -10.57
N GLU A 153 -3.84 -10.07 -10.26
CA GLU A 153 -2.54 -10.64 -9.93
C GLU A 153 -2.26 -10.38 -8.47
N ASP A 154 -2.15 -11.43 -7.74
CA ASP A 154 -1.70 -11.46 -6.35
C ASP A 154 -0.49 -12.40 -6.27
N GLY A 155 0.17 -12.39 -5.17
CA GLY A 155 1.26 -13.32 -4.99
C GLY A 155 1.83 -13.22 -3.60
N PRO A 156 2.56 -14.23 -3.15
CA PRO A 156 3.45 -14.01 -2.03
C PRO A 156 4.51 -12.98 -2.43
N PHE A 157 5.05 -12.28 -1.46
CA PHE A 157 6.22 -11.43 -1.64
C PHE A 157 7.36 -11.90 -0.76
N GLU A 158 8.54 -12.02 -1.37
CA GLU A 158 9.77 -12.34 -0.65
C GLU A 158 10.48 -11.06 -0.17
N ILE A 159 11.35 -11.20 0.83
CA ILE A 159 12.21 -10.10 1.27
C ILE A 159 13.14 -9.70 0.12
N GLY A 160 13.12 -8.42 -0.22
CA GLY A 160 13.90 -7.85 -1.32
C GLY A 160 13.13 -7.64 -2.61
N GLU A 161 11.93 -8.18 -2.72
CA GLU A 161 11.00 -7.80 -3.77
C GLU A 161 10.41 -6.41 -3.50
N VAL A 162 10.04 -5.72 -4.54
CA VAL A 162 9.38 -4.40 -4.48
C VAL A 162 8.31 -4.35 -5.55
N SER A 163 7.11 -3.98 -5.17
CA SER A 163 6.07 -3.64 -6.12
C SER A 163 6.12 -2.14 -6.42
N PHE A 164 6.07 -1.78 -7.69
CA PHE A 164 5.91 -0.39 -8.12
C PHE A 164 4.57 -0.27 -8.85
N HIS A 165 3.71 0.59 -8.38
CA HIS A 165 2.40 0.79 -9.01
C HIS A 165 2.09 2.27 -9.19
N HIS A 166 1.47 2.56 -10.33
CA HIS A 166 1.01 3.90 -10.69
C HIS A 166 -0.17 4.31 -9.81
N ASN A 167 -0.33 5.61 -9.59
CA ASN A 167 -1.38 6.19 -8.75
C ASN A 167 -2.81 5.70 -9.09
N LEU A 168 -3.08 5.44 -10.37
CA LEU A 168 -4.37 4.91 -10.85
C LEU A 168 -4.46 3.36 -10.85
N SER A 169 -3.44 2.66 -10.35
CA SER A 169 -3.48 1.19 -10.28
C SER A 169 -4.43 0.75 -9.17
N PHE A 170 -5.50 0.06 -9.55
CA PHE A 170 -6.40 -0.54 -8.58
C PHE A 170 -5.75 -1.73 -7.90
N HIS A 171 -5.75 -1.70 -6.59
CA HIS A 171 -5.20 -2.76 -5.75
C HIS A 171 -6.01 -2.95 -4.47
N ASN A 172 -5.83 -4.09 -3.86
CA ASN A 172 -6.38 -4.44 -2.55
C ASN A 172 -5.38 -5.29 -1.77
N ALA A 173 -5.74 -5.71 -0.58
CA ALA A 173 -4.98 -6.72 0.16
C ALA A 173 -5.95 -7.58 0.97
N ALA A 174 -5.79 -8.91 0.95
CA ALA A 174 -6.58 -9.82 1.76
C ALA A 174 -6.35 -9.59 3.26
N GLY A 175 -7.14 -10.25 4.10
CA GLY A 175 -6.93 -10.22 5.55
C GLY A 175 -5.69 -11.03 5.95
N ASN A 176 -5.15 -10.75 7.12
CA ASN A 176 -4.08 -11.52 7.75
C ASN A 176 -4.73 -12.53 8.73
N TYR A 177 -4.88 -13.79 8.31
CA TYR A 177 -5.61 -14.84 9.04
C TYR A 177 -4.71 -15.88 9.65
#